data_88a589a40776af856ae3ba4fb1c31440
#
_entry.id   88a589a40776af856ae3ba4fb1c31440
#
_cell.length_a   1.000
_cell.length_b   1.000
_cell.length_c   1.000
_cell.angle_alpha   90.00
_cell.angle_beta   90.00
_cell.angle_gamma   90.00
#
_symmetry.space_group_name_H-M   'P 1'
#
loop_
_entity.id
_entity.type
_entity.pdbx_description
1 polymer ?
#
loop_
_entity_poly.entity_id
_entity_poly.type
_entity_poly.pdbx_seq_one_letter_code
_entity_poly.pdbx_strand_id
1 'polypeptide(L)'
;MKKFLDLGLQPLANKYLTRKDLRKKRKEQFYHLEVGFDNKTKLVSILNKVPSQKMFDNSYPYRSSMSKTMQKSFKELAKHIKLKMRPKKILEIGSNDGSFLKNFKKSMSIGIEPCANVEKITKKQNFNTIAKYWDTKLAKNILKKHGNFDLIYSANTISHIKDLNDVFKSIDLVLSKNGTFILEDPSLIECLKRNTYDQFYNEHIYVFSYLSLSNILKKFNLEIYKIENLDIHGGSNRYFIKRMDNKIKIEKSVIKQKKEETKYGLNKKNTYFKFTKRVQESKQKLISIFKYCKSKNKKIIGYGATAKSTTILNYCNINDQTIDYFLDTTKDKQNKYTPGTKIKINQYKGGIKEDVDYVFLGAWNFKKEIFKKEKKYIKAGGKFIIHTPYPKII
;
A
#
# COMPACT_ATOMS: atom_id res chain seq x y z
N MET A 1 -20.19 -9.11 6.21
CA MET A 1 -19.15 -9.54 5.25
C MET A 1 -19.03 -11.05 5.23
N LYS A 2 -18.80 -11.66 4.04
CA LYS A 2 -18.58 -13.11 3.90
C LYS A 2 -17.11 -13.35 3.55
N LYS A 3 -16.42 -14.20 4.33
CA LYS A 3 -15.02 -14.60 4.05
C LYS A 3 -14.91 -15.27 2.68
N PHE A 4 -13.86 -14.96 1.93
CA PHE A 4 -13.52 -15.62 0.68
C PHE A 4 -12.05 -16.04 0.60
N LEU A 5 -11.13 -15.38 1.35
CA LEU A 5 -9.70 -15.71 1.35
C LEU A 5 -9.21 -15.80 2.80
N ASP A 6 -8.33 -16.78 3.05
CA ASP A 6 -7.64 -16.96 4.32
C ASP A 6 -6.14 -17.12 4.03
N LEU A 7 -5.35 -16.17 4.52
CA LEU A 7 -3.88 -16.18 4.40
C LEU A 7 -3.19 -16.67 5.69
N GLY A 8 -3.97 -17.25 6.61
CA GLY A 8 -3.49 -17.81 7.86
C GLY A 8 -3.03 -16.78 8.88
N LEU A 9 -2.20 -17.22 9.81
CA LEU A 9 -1.59 -16.38 10.81
C LEU A 9 -0.45 -15.56 10.19
N GLN A 10 -0.55 -14.24 10.30
CA GLN A 10 0.43 -13.30 9.75
C GLN A 10 1.00 -12.38 10.83
N PRO A 11 2.31 -12.11 10.83
CA PRO A 11 2.88 -11.08 11.69
C PRO A 11 2.49 -9.69 11.19
N LEU A 12 2.79 -8.65 11.97
CA LEU A 12 2.71 -7.28 11.47
C LEU A 12 3.77 -7.06 10.40
N ALA A 13 3.34 -6.80 9.16
CA ALA A 13 4.16 -6.89 7.95
C ALA A 13 5.38 -5.95 7.93
N ASN A 14 5.31 -4.80 8.60
CA ASN A 14 6.39 -3.82 8.70
C ASN A 14 7.11 -3.80 10.08
N LYS A 15 6.85 -4.78 10.95
CA LYS A 15 7.47 -4.88 12.28
C LYS A 15 8.75 -5.71 12.24
N TYR A 16 9.79 -5.18 11.60
CA TYR A 16 11.09 -5.86 11.46
C TYR A 16 11.75 -6.12 12.79
N LEU A 17 12.26 -7.36 12.98
CA LEU A 17 12.86 -7.81 14.22
C LEU A 17 14.32 -7.37 14.32
N THR A 18 14.73 -6.94 15.50
CA THR A 18 16.14 -6.68 15.81
C THR A 18 16.81 -7.97 16.31
N ARG A 19 18.15 -8.01 16.33
CA ARG A 19 18.90 -9.11 16.94
C ARG A 19 18.54 -9.32 18.42
N LYS A 20 18.20 -8.21 19.12
CA LYS A 20 17.75 -8.26 20.52
C LYS A 20 16.38 -8.93 20.66
N ASP A 21 15.45 -8.69 19.72
CA ASP A 21 14.13 -9.32 19.72
C ASP A 21 14.25 -10.84 19.53
N LEU A 22 15.13 -11.30 18.65
CA LEU A 22 15.40 -12.72 18.45
C LEU A 22 15.98 -13.40 19.70
N ARG A 23 16.95 -12.75 20.40
CA ARG A 23 17.59 -13.27 21.59
C ARG A 23 16.65 -13.34 22.81
N LYS A 24 15.80 -12.32 23.00
CA LYS A 24 14.89 -12.23 24.16
C LYS A 24 13.71 -13.18 24.10
N LYS A 25 13.61 -14.08 23.10
CA LYS A 25 12.45 -14.95 22.88
C LYS A 25 11.11 -14.20 22.97
N ARG A 26 11.11 -12.87 22.69
CA ARG A 26 9.91 -12.05 22.72
C ARG A 26 8.96 -12.63 21.67
N LYS A 27 7.81 -13.15 22.14
CA LYS A 27 6.81 -13.74 21.26
C LYS A 27 6.34 -12.67 20.27
N GLU A 28 6.66 -12.86 19.00
CA GLU A 28 6.13 -12.06 17.90
C GLU A 28 4.61 -12.25 17.86
N GLN A 29 3.87 -11.17 17.63
CA GLN A 29 2.42 -11.23 17.59
C GLN A 29 1.95 -11.58 16.18
N PHE A 30 1.11 -12.60 16.08
CA PHE A 30 0.47 -13.02 14.84
C PHE A 30 -1.02 -12.78 14.92
N TYR A 31 -1.63 -12.49 13.77
CA TYR A 31 -3.04 -12.22 13.62
C TYR A 31 -3.59 -13.01 12.44
N HIS A 32 -4.80 -13.55 12.56
CA HIS A 32 -5.47 -14.16 11.43
C HIS A 32 -5.74 -13.13 10.34
N LEU A 33 -5.25 -13.40 9.13
CA LEU A 33 -5.44 -12.54 7.97
C LEU A 33 -6.50 -13.14 7.05
N GLU A 34 -7.75 -12.87 7.39
CA GLU A 34 -8.92 -13.29 6.63
C GLU A 34 -9.49 -12.09 5.87
N VAL A 35 -9.87 -12.31 4.61
CA VAL A 35 -10.45 -11.27 3.73
C VAL A 35 -11.88 -11.62 3.40
N GLY A 36 -12.75 -10.62 3.54
CA GLY A 36 -14.17 -10.76 3.27
C GLY A 36 -14.70 -9.75 2.25
N PHE A 37 -15.81 -10.12 1.63
CA PHE A 37 -16.58 -9.27 0.72
C PHE A 37 -17.94 -8.93 1.33
N ASP A 38 -18.30 -7.67 1.30
CA ASP A 38 -19.60 -7.17 1.71
C ASP A 38 -20.52 -7.00 0.50
N ASN A 39 -21.62 -7.76 0.46
CA ASN A 39 -22.51 -7.74 -0.69
C ASN A 39 -23.32 -6.43 -0.82
N LYS A 40 -23.55 -5.70 0.29
CA LYS A 40 -24.32 -4.44 0.29
C LYS A 40 -23.43 -3.29 -0.22
N THR A 41 -22.29 -3.10 0.38
CA THR A 41 -21.36 -1.99 0.03
C THR A 41 -20.40 -2.33 -1.11
N LYS A 42 -20.28 -3.61 -1.50
CA LYS A 42 -19.26 -4.13 -2.45
C LYS A 42 -17.81 -3.93 -1.96
N LEU A 43 -17.63 -3.71 -0.66
CA LEU A 43 -16.34 -3.48 -0.05
C LEU A 43 -15.61 -4.80 0.22
N VAL A 44 -14.32 -4.83 -0.10
CA VAL A 44 -13.40 -5.89 0.32
C VAL A 44 -12.59 -5.39 1.50
N SER A 45 -12.50 -6.19 2.55
CA SER A 45 -11.83 -5.81 3.79
C SER A 45 -11.26 -7.01 4.52
N ILE A 46 -10.19 -6.77 5.28
CA ILE A 46 -9.73 -7.69 6.31
C ILE A 46 -10.81 -7.80 7.40
N LEU A 47 -11.10 -9.03 7.84
CA LEU A 47 -12.12 -9.30 8.85
C LEU A 47 -11.58 -9.04 10.27
N ASN A 48 -10.36 -9.50 10.57
CA ASN A 48 -9.70 -9.37 11.88
C ASN A 48 -8.77 -8.15 11.90
N LYS A 49 -9.34 -6.97 12.16
CA LYS A 49 -8.63 -5.69 12.10
C LYS A 49 -7.73 -5.48 13.32
N VAL A 50 -6.45 -5.29 13.08
CA VAL A 50 -5.48 -4.94 14.12
C VAL A 50 -5.61 -3.45 14.51
N PRO A 51 -5.46 -3.08 15.80
CA PRO A 51 -5.43 -1.67 16.21
C PRO A 51 -4.30 -0.90 15.51
N SER A 52 -4.60 0.28 14.98
CA SER A 52 -3.66 1.11 14.21
C SER A 52 -2.40 1.46 15.00
N GLN A 53 -2.53 1.65 16.32
CA GLN A 53 -1.41 1.99 17.21
C GLN A 53 -0.33 0.89 17.30
N LYS A 54 -0.68 -0.36 16.97
CA LYS A 54 0.29 -1.47 16.90
C LYS A 54 1.09 -1.47 15.60
N MET A 55 0.55 -0.87 14.54
CA MET A 55 1.13 -0.83 13.19
C MET A 55 1.86 0.48 12.91
N PHE A 56 1.23 1.61 13.27
CA PHE A 56 1.73 2.96 13.00
C PHE A 56 2.28 3.60 14.27
N ASP A 57 3.46 3.16 14.69
CA ASP A 57 4.17 3.68 15.87
C ASP A 57 5.48 4.38 15.47
N ASN A 58 6.25 4.78 16.48
CA ASN A 58 7.55 5.46 16.30
C ASN A 58 8.65 4.60 15.63
N SER A 59 8.36 3.34 15.30
CA SER A 59 9.28 2.45 14.58
C SER A 59 8.89 2.22 13.12
N TYR A 60 7.84 2.92 12.62
CA TYR A 60 7.32 2.74 11.27
C TYR A 60 8.39 3.07 10.21
N PRO A 61 8.76 2.10 9.34
CA PRO A 61 9.95 2.23 8.52
C PRO A 61 9.70 2.84 7.13
N TYR A 62 8.43 2.96 6.70
CA TYR A 62 8.12 3.41 5.34
C TYR A 62 8.33 4.91 5.17
N ARG A 63 8.96 5.28 4.05
CA ARG A 63 9.18 6.67 3.62
C ARG A 63 8.88 6.79 2.13
N SER A 64 7.97 7.67 1.77
CA SER A 64 7.57 7.90 0.37
C SER A 64 8.72 8.42 -0.49
N SER A 65 9.64 9.18 0.11
CA SER A 65 10.82 9.72 -0.58
C SER A 65 11.84 8.67 -1.02
N MET A 66 11.76 7.44 -0.50
CA MET A 66 12.66 6.35 -0.91
C MET A 66 12.31 5.79 -2.29
N SER A 67 11.13 6.07 -2.82
CA SER A 67 10.69 5.62 -4.15
C SER A 67 10.75 6.77 -5.16
N LYS A 68 11.66 6.67 -6.14
CA LYS A 68 11.73 7.62 -7.28
C LYS A 68 10.42 7.66 -8.07
N THR A 69 9.78 6.51 -8.25
CA THR A 69 8.48 6.38 -8.92
C THR A 69 7.40 7.16 -8.19
N MET A 70 7.31 7.05 -6.85
CA MET A 70 6.35 7.82 -6.05
C MET A 70 6.64 9.32 -6.10
N GLN A 71 7.90 9.73 -5.97
CA GLN A 71 8.27 11.14 -6.08
C GLN A 71 7.87 11.74 -7.43
N LYS A 72 8.08 10.99 -8.54
CA LYS A 72 7.67 11.41 -9.89
C LYS A 72 6.16 11.55 -9.97
N SER A 73 5.39 10.56 -9.49
CA SER A 73 3.93 10.59 -9.47
C SER A 73 3.39 11.79 -8.68
N PHE A 74 3.93 12.07 -7.50
CA PHE A 74 3.54 13.23 -6.70
C PHE A 74 3.86 14.57 -7.39
N LYS A 75 5.03 14.68 -8.04
CA LYS A 75 5.41 15.88 -8.78
C LYS A 75 4.48 16.15 -9.97
N GLU A 76 4.14 15.10 -10.73
CA GLU A 76 3.23 15.18 -11.87
C GLU A 76 1.82 15.57 -11.43
N LEU A 77 1.29 14.93 -10.38
CA LEU A 77 0.00 15.30 -9.80
C LEU A 77 -0.01 16.74 -9.30
N ALA A 78 1.00 17.15 -8.55
CA ALA A 78 1.10 18.52 -8.04
C ALA A 78 1.17 19.57 -9.17
N LYS A 79 1.85 19.26 -10.28
CA LYS A 79 1.85 20.12 -11.48
C LYS A 79 0.44 20.27 -12.05
N HIS A 80 -0.28 19.15 -12.21
CA HIS A 80 -1.67 19.16 -12.68
C HIS A 80 -2.58 19.99 -11.76
N ILE A 81 -2.50 19.78 -10.45
CA ILE A 81 -3.27 20.50 -9.44
C ILE A 81 -3.02 22.01 -9.52
N LYS A 82 -1.76 22.44 -9.59
CA LYS A 82 -1.39 23.86 -9.70
C LYS A 82 -1.94 24.52 -10.94
N LEU A 83 -1.94 23.83 -12.07
CA LEU A 83 -2.38 24.38 -13.35
C LEU A 83 -3.90 24.43 -13.47
N LYS A 84 -4.59 23.36 -13.04
CA LYS A 84 -6.03 23.18 -13.31
C LYS A 84 -6.93 23.49 -12.13
N MET A 85 -6.50 23.24 -10.89
CA MET A 85 -7.35 23.37 -9.71
C MET A 85 -7.03 24.62 -8.88
N ARG A 86 -5.76 25.06 -8.86
CA ARG A 86 -5.27 26.29 -8.19
C ARG A 86 -5.76 26.43 -6.73
N PRO A 87 -5.62 25.38 -5.88
CA PRO A 87 -6.12 25.42 -4.51
C PRO A 87 -5.37 26.47 -3.69
N LYS A 88 -6.08 27.17 -2.81
CA LYS A 88 -5.50 28.12 -1.84
C LYS A 88 -5.10 27.42 -0.54
N LYS A 89 -5.83 26.36 -0.14
CA LYS A 89 -5.56 25.57 1.07
C LYS A 89 -5.58 24.08 0.77
N ILE A 90 -4.55 23.38 1.25
CA ILE A 90 -4.30 21.97 0.98
C ILE A 90 -4.16 21.21 2.31
N LEU A 91 -4.87 20.10 2.44
CA LEU A 91 -4.72 19.14 3.53
C LEU A 91 -4.26 17.80 2.97
N GLU A 92 -3.18 17.23 3.52
CA GLU A 92 -2.76 15.87 3.21
C GLU A 92 -2.98 14.95 4.42
N ILE A 93 -3.80 13.89 4.25
CA ILE A 93 -4.05 12.87 5.27
C ILE A 93 -3.10 11.70 5.00
N GLY A 94 -2.22 11.40 5.98
CA GLY A 94 -1.12 10.46 5.81
C GLY A 94 0.04 11.08 5.03
N SER A 95 0.48 12.27 5.43
CA SER A 95 1.48 13.05 4.70
C SER A 95 2.87 12.43 4.67
N ASN A 96 3.10 11.38 5.46
CA ASN A 96 4.37 10.69 5.57
C ASN A 96 5.53 11.70 5.73
N ASP A 97 6.61 11.57 4.98
CA ASP A 97 7.78 12.45 5.02
C ASP A 97 7.66 13.75 4.19
N GLY A 98 6.43 14.15 3.85
CA GLY A 98 6.12 15.39 3.14
C GLY A 98 6.41 15.34 1.65
N SER A 99 6.59 14.17 1.07
CA SER A 99 6.98 13.99 -0.34
C SER A 99 5.99 14.60 -1.35
N PHE A 100 4.69 14.67 -1.02
CA PHE A 100 3.71 15.38 -1.82
C PHE A 100 3.68 16.87 -1.47
N LEU A 101 3.61 17.22 -0.17
CA LEU A 101 3.49 18.62 0.29
C LEU A 101 4.64 19.51 -0.16
N LYS A 102 5.87 18.97 -0.29
CA LYS A 102 7.03 19.74 -0.77
C LYS A 102 6.85 20.40 -2.15
N ASN A 103 5.85 19.95 -2.92
CA ASN A 103 5.53 20.54 -4.21
C ASN A 103 4.68 21.82 -4.11
N PHE A 104 4.23 22.21 -2.92
CA PHE A 104 3.37 23.39 -2.69
C PHE A 104 4.03 24.39 -1.72
N LYS A 105 3.48 25.62 -1.65
CA LYS A 105 3.91 26.58 -0.64
C LYS A 105 3.54 26.08 0.76
N LYS A 106 4.46 26.16 1.70
CA LYS A 106 4.27 25.66 3.07
C LYS A 106 3.11 26.34 3.80
N SER A 107 2.89 27.63 3.56
CA SER A 107 1.80 28.42 4.12
C SER A 107 0.40 27.96 3.68
N MET A 108 0.32 27.22 2.57
CA MET A 108 -0.93 26.72 2.00
C MET A 108 -1.28 25.31 2.44
N SER A 109 -0.35 24.58 3.06
CA SER A 109 -0.48 23.13 3.22
C SER A 109 -0.31 22.68 4.67
N ILE A 110 -1.15 21.73 5.06
CA ILE A 110 -1.11 21.04 6.36
C ILE A 110 -1.03 19.53 6.10
N GLY A 111 -0.12 18.86 6.82
CA GLY A 111 0.00 17.40 6.81
C GLY A 111 -0.53 16.77 8.10
N ILE A 112 -1.14 15.61 8.00
CA ILE A 112 -1.52 14.76 9.13
C ILE A 112 -0.72 13.47 9.02
N GLU A 113 0.10 13.16 10.05
CA GLU A 113 0.94 11.96 10.06
C GLU A 113 1.05 11.40 11.48
N PRO A 114 0.44 10.24 11.79
CA PRO A 114 0.43 9.72 13.16
C PRO A 114 1.80 9.25 13.68
N CYS A 115 2.71 8.85 12.78
CA CYS A 115 4.03 8.32 13.17
C CYS A 115 5.01 9.44 13.52
N ALA A 116 5.27 9.69 14.81
CA ALA A 116 6.11 10.79 15.26
C ALA A 116 7.56 10.74 14.72
N ASN A 117 8.12 9.54 14.45
CA ASN A 117 9.43 9.41 13.81
C ASN A 117 9.43 9.91 12.35
N VAL A 118 8.28 9.87 11.69
CA VAL A 118 8.09 10.37 10.32
C VAL A 118 7.79 11.87 10.34
N GLU A 119 6.92 12.31 11.23
CA GLU A 119 6.56 13.71 11.42
C GLU A 119 7.78 14.58 11.77
N LYS A 120 8.73 14.07 12.55
CA LYS A 120 10.02 14.76 12.82
C LYS A 120 10.79 15.13 11.55
N ILE A 121 10.63 14.37 10.46
CA ILE A 121 11.30 14.65 9.17
C ILE A 121 10.67 15.89 8.54
N THR A 122 9.33 15.98 8.53
CA THR A 122 8.60 17.11 7.96
C THR A 122 8.80 18.38 8.80
N LYS A 123 8.84 18.26 10.13
CA LYS A 123 9.16 19.39 11.03
C LYS A 123 10.54 19.98 10.76
N LYS A 124 11.56 19.13 10.59
CA LYS A 124 12.91 19.60 10.23
C LYS A 124 12.94 20.36 8.89
N GLN A 125 11.97 20.11 8.02
CA GLN A 125 11.80 20.80 6.74
C GLN A 125 10.85 22.00 6.84
N ASN A 126 10.41 22.37 8.06
CA ASN A 126 9.47 23.45 8.35
C ASN A 126 8.09 23.29 7.68
N PHE A 127 7.60 22.05 7.54
CA PHE A 127 6.21 21.79 7.15
C PHE A 127 5.29 21.86 8.38
N ASN A 128 4.08 22.35 8.16
CA ASN A 128 3.03 22.31 9.18
C ASN A 128 2.41 20.90 9.19
N THR A 129 2.97 20.00 10.01
CA THR A 129 2.50 18.62 10.15
C THR A 129 2.02 18.36 11.57
N ILE A 130 0.85 17.72 11.70
CA ILE A 130 0.22 17.38 12.98
C ILE A 130 0.38 15.87 13.20
N ALA A 131 1.08 15.50 14.30
CA ALA A 131 1.32 14.10 14.67
C ALA A 131 0.09 13.49 15.39
N LYS A 132 -0.98 13.22 14.64
CA LYS A 132 -2.22 12.61 15.15
C LYS A 132 -2.84 11.69 14.09
N TYR A 133 -3.67 10.76 14.56
CA TYR A 133 -4.56 9.99 13.68
C TYR A 133 -5.69 10.89 13.18
N TRP A 134 -6.11 10.65 11.93
CA TRP A 134 -7.24 11.36 11.33
C TRP A 134 -8.56 10.85 11.90
N ASP A 135 -9.36 11.75 12.48
CA ASP A 135 -10.69 11.48 13.02
C ASP A 135 -11.55 12.78 13.01
N THR A 136 -12.84 12.65 13.36
CA THR A 136 -13.76 13.79 13.42
C THR A 136 -13.35 14.82 14.48
N LYS A 137 -12.73 14.41 15.59
CA LYS A 137 -12.27 15.34 16.64
C LYS A 137 -11.13 16.22 16.11
N LEU A 138 -10.15 15.63 15.44
CA LEU A 138 -9.07 16.38 14.81
C LEU A 138 -9.59 17.29 13.69
N ALA A 139 -10.51 16.78 12.85
CA ALA A 139 -11.11 17.56 11.77
C ALA A 139 -11.83 18.80 12.27
N LYS A 140 -12.61 18.72 13.35
CA LYS A 140 -13.26 19.89 13.98
C LYS A 140 -12.25 20.92 14.46
N ASN A 141 -11.15 20.49 15.09
CA ASN A 141 -10.10 21.40 15.56
C ASN A 141 -9.39 22.12 14.38
N ILE A 142 -9.12 21.37 13.30
CA ILE A 142 -8.51 21.92 12.07
C ILE A 142 -9.47 22.91 11.41
N LEU A 143 -10.75 22.58 11.30
CA LEU A 143 -11.77 23.47 10.75
C LEU A 143 -11.83 24.79 11.52
N LYS A 144 -11.88 24.74 12.86
CA LYS A 144 -11.92 25.93 13.73
C LYS A 144 -10.69 26.82 13.52
N LYS A 145 -9.49 26.22 13.36
CA LYS A 145 -8.23 26.96 13.26
C LYS A 145 -7.91 27.44 11.84
N HIS A 146 -8.25 26.67 10.82
CA HIS A 146 -7.78 26.87 9.46
C HIS A 146 -8.92 27.05 8.44
N GLY A 147 -10.19 26.81 8.82
CA GLY A 147 -11.31 26.80 7.88
C GLY A 147 -11.28 25.60 6.94
N ASN A 148 -12.08 25.66 5.87
CA ASN A 148 -12.20 24.61 4.86
C ASN A 148 -11.00 24.56 3.91
N PHE A 149 -10.82 23.42 3.25
CA PHE A 149 -9.73 23.14 2.30
C PHE A 149 -10.28 22.98 0.88
N ASP A 150 -9.58 23.59 -0.09
CA ASP A 150 -9.91 23.46 -1.50
C ASP A 150 -9.45 22.13 -2.07
N LEU A 151 -8.39 21.59 -1.49
CA LEU A 151 -7.84 20.29 -1.83
C LEU A 151 -7.57 19.48 -0.57
N ILE A 152 -8.15 18.28 -0.51
CA ILE A 152 -7.74 17.23 0.42
C ILE A 152 -7.07 16.14 -0.41
N TYR A 153 -5.92 15.65 0.02
CA TYR A 153 -5.20 14.56 -0.63
C TYR A 153 -4.90 13.44 0.35
N SER A 154 -5.03 12.22 -0.10
CA SER A 154 -4.59 11.05 0.66
C SER A 154 -4.14 9.93 -0.27
N ALA A 155 -2.94 9.41 -0.06
CA ALA A 155 -2.41 8.28 -0.81
C ALA A 155 -2.02 7.13 0.12
N ASN A 156 -2.54 5.93 -0.18
CA ASN A 156 -2.24 4.69 0.56
C ASN A 156 -2.40 4.85 2.09
N THR A 157 -3.44 5.56 2.53
CA THR A 157 -3.68 5.87 3.95
C THR A 157 -5.11 5.59 4.36
N ILE A 158 -6.12 5.99 3.56
CA ILE A 158 -7.53 5.79 3.94
C ILE A 158 -7.86 4.31 4.07
N SER A 159 -7.27 3.48 3.23
CA SER A 159 -7.39 2.01 3.32
C SER A 159 -6.87 1.42 4.65
N HIS A 160 -6.08 2.19 5.41
CA HIS A 160 -5.51 1.78 6.70
C HIS A 160 -6.35 2.20 7.92
N ILE A 161 -7.34 3.07 7.74
CA ILE A 161 -8.12 3.62 8.85
C ILE A 161 -9.36 2.75 9.08
N LYS A 162 -9.51 2.23 10.31
CA LYS A 162 -10.55 1.25 10.66
C LYS A 162 -11.98 1.74 10.45
N ASP A 163 -12.27 2.99 10.77
CA ASP A 163 -13.62 3.55 10.69
C ASP A 163 -13.76 4.48 9.48
N LEU A 164 -14.25 3.91 8.37
CA LEU A 164 -14.48 4.68 7.14
C LEU A 164 -15.63 5.70 7.28
N ASN A 165 -16.60 5.45 8.18
CA ASN A 165 -17.67 6.42 8.38
C ASN A 165 -17.13 7.68 9.03
N ASP A 166 -16.31 7.53 10.07
CA ASP A 166 -15.65 8.67 10.72
C ASP A 166 -14.71 9.42 9.74
N VAL A 167 -13.95 8.67 8.91
CA VAL A 167 -13.07 9.25 7.89
C VAL A 167 -13.83 10.13 6.91
N PHE A 168 -14.88 9.60 6.26
CA PHE A 168 -15.59 10.36 5.22
C PHE A 168 -16.45 11.47 5.81
N LYS A 169 -17.01 11.30 7.01
CA LYS A 169 -17.65 12.37 7.77
C LYS A 169 -16.67 13.52 8.07
N SER A 170 -15.45 13.17 8.46
CA SER A 170 -14.39 14.14 8.75
C SER A 170 -13.95 14.89 7.49
N ILE A 171 -13.85 14.21 6.35
CA ILE A 171 -13.51 14.81 5.06
C ILE A 171 -14.62 15.76 4.60
N ASP A 172 -15.89 15.32 4.69
CA ASP A 172 -17.04 16.15 4.38
C ASP A 172 -17.06 17.43 5.21
N LEU A 173 -16.74 17.34 6.50
CA LEU A 173 -16.71 18.50 7.42
C LEU A 173 -15.71 19.58 6.98
N VAL A 174 -14.51 19.20 6.52
CA VAL A 174 -13.42 20.16 6.23
C VAL A 174 -13.25 20.48 4.74
N LEU A 175 -13.90 19.75 3.84
CA LEU A 175 -13.85 20.03 2.40
C LEU A 175 -14.68 21.27 2.08
N SER A 176 -14.10 22.24 1.34
CA SER A 176 -14.84 23.43 0.91
C SER A 176 -15.95 23.06 -0.11
N LYS A 177 -16.93 23.94 -0.28
CA LYS A 177 -18.08 23.72 -1.18
C LYS A 177 -17.63 23.32 -2.59
N ASN A 178 -16.62 24.01 -3.11
CA ASN A 178 -16.06 23.76 -4.44
C ASN A 178 -14.74 22.94 -4.38
N GLY A 179 -14.42 22.36 -3.23
CA GLY A 179 -13.20 21.59 -3.01
C GLY A 179 -13.20 20.22 -3.69
N THR A 180 -12.01 19.68 -3.84
CA THR A 180 -11.81 18.31 -4.34
C THR A 180 -11.06 17.50 -3.29
N PHE A 181 -11.55 16.30 -3.02
CA PHE A 181 -10.81 15.28 -2.31
C PHE A 181 -10.22 14.29 -3.33
N ILE A 182 -8.90 14.09 -3.30
CA ILE A 182 -8.19 13.12 -4.14
C ILE A 182 -7.75 11.96 -3.27
N LEU A 183 -8.30 10.77 -3.54
CA LEU A 183 -7.95 9.52 -2.89
C LEU A 183 -7.16 8.64 -3.86
N GLU A 184 -5.99 8.16 -3.44
CA GLU A 184 -5.15 7.25 -4.21
C GLU A 184 -4.85 6.00 -3.39
N ASP A 185 -5.30 4.83 -3.88
CA ASP A 185 -5.09 3.54 -3.22
C ASP A 185 -4.98 2.40 -4.25
N PRO A 186 -4.40 1.24 -3.87
CA PRO A 186 -4.38 0.04 -4.71
C PRO A 186 -5.77 -0.34 -5.22
N SER A 187 -5.85 -0.66 -6.49
CA SER A 187 -7.10 -0.99 -7.18
C SER A 187 -7.48 -2.46 -6.96
N LEU A 188 -8.69 -2.71 -6.47
CA LEU A 188 -9.18 -4.08 -6.26
C LEU A 188 -9.22 -4.88 -7.56
N ILE A 189 -9.67 -4.28 -8.67
CA ILE A 189 -9.74 -4.99 -9.96
C ILE A 189 -8.34 -5.38 -10.44
N GLU A 190 -7.34 -4.51 -10.28
CA GLU A 190 -5.96 -4.82 -10.64
C GLU A 190 -5.35 -5.89 -9.71
N CYS A 191 -5.66 -5.82 -8.41
CA CYS A 191 -5.27 -6.83 -7.45
C CYS A 191 -5.78 -8.23 -7.85
N LEU A 192 -7.06 -8.33 -8.21
CA LEU A 192 -7.65 -9.61 -8.62
C LEU A 192 -7.15 -10.08 -9.99
N LYS A 193 -7.00 -9.18 -10.98
CA LYS A 193 -6.48 -9.50 -12.32
C LYS A 193 -5.03 -10.01 -12.27
N ARG A 194 -4.17 -9.31 -11.52
CA ARG A 194 -2.74 -9.61 -11.42
C ARG A 194 -2.40 -10.63 -10.34
N ASN A 195 -3.41 -11.18 -9.66
CA ASN A 195 -3.24 -12.13 -8.57
C ASN A 195 -2.29 -11.65 -7.47
N THR A 196 -2.34 -10.35 -7.13
CA THR A 196 -1.48 -9.73 -6.13
C THR A 196 -2.10 -9.83 -4.74
N TYR A 197 -2.29 -11.05 -4.26
CA TYR A 197 -2.90 -11.32 -2.95
C TYR A 197 -2.04 -10.85 -1.77
N ASP A 198 -0.79 -10.52 -2.00
CA ASP A 198 0.11 -9.85 -1.09
C ASP A 198 -0.22 -8.37 -0.83
N GLN A 199 -1.20 -7.82 -1.54
CA GLN A 199 -1.82 -6.53 -1.19
C GLN A 199 -2.68 -6.63 0.08
N PHE A 200 -3.13 -7.84 0.45
CA PHE A 200 -3.83 -8.07 1.70
C PHE A 200 -2.81 -8.33 2.81
N TYR A 201 -2.60 -7.36 3.67
CA TYR A 201 -1.81 -7.44 4.89
C TYR A 201 -2.40 -6.51 5.95
N ASN A 202 -2.04 -6.71 7.21
CA ASN A 202 -2.75 -6.09 8.34
C ASN A 202 -2.96 -4.57 8.25
N GLU A 203 -2.07 -3.85 7.56
CA GLU A 203 -2.21 -2.40 7.36
C GLU A 203 -3.27 -2.05 6.30
N HIS A 204 -3.41 -2.86 5.24
CA HIS A 204 -4.41 -2.68 4.18
C HIS A 204 -5.76 -3.26 4.61
N ILE A 205 -6.43 -2.57 5.55
CA ILE A 205 -7.74 -3.00 6.07
C ILE A 205 -8.76 -3.12 4.95
N TYR A 206 -8.69 -2.23 3.95
CA TYR A 206 -9.57 -2.18 2.81
C TYR A 206 -8.79 -2.21 1.50
N VAL A 207 -9.39 -2.80 0.47
CA VAL A 207 -8.95 -2.64 -0.92
C VAL A 207 -10.13 -2.13 -1.71
N PHE A 208 -10.00 -0.90 -2.21
CA PHE A 208 -11.11 -0.18 -2.82
C PHE A 208 -11.34 -0.54 -4.29
N SER A 209 -12.60 -0.42 -4.68
CA SER A 209 -13.06 -0.34 -6.07
C SER A 209 -13.94 0.90 -6.24
N TYR A 210 -14.20 1.31 -7.48
CA TYR A 210 -15.21 2.33 -7.75
C TYR A 210 -16.57 1.94 -7.13
N LEU A 211 -17.00 0.67 -7.33
CA LEU A 211 -18.28 0.18 -6.83
C LEU A 211 -18.40 0.32 -5.31
N SER A 212 -17.34 0.00 -4.56
CA SER A 212 -17.36 0.12 -3.11
C SER A 212 -17.33 1.58 -2.64
N LEU A 213 -16.41 2.39 -3.18
CA LEU A 213 -16.29 3.80 -2.81
C LEU A 213 -17.54 4.59 -3.16
N SER A 214 -18.11 4.41 -4.36
CA SER A 214 -19.36 5.06 -4.77
C SER A 214 -20.50 4.78 -3.81
N ASN A 215 -20.64 3.53 -3.31
CA ASN A 215 -21.69 3.17 -2.35
C ASN A 215 -21.46 3.78 -0.95
N ILE A 216 -20.19 3.97 -0.55
CA ILE A 216 -19.86 4.55 0.76
C ILE A 216 -20.01 6.07 0.73
N LEU A 217 -19.42 6.73 -0.27
CA LEU A 217 -19.34 8.19 -0.39
C LEU A 217 -20.70 8.87 -0.46
N LYS A 218 -21.70 8.23 -1.08
CA LYS A 218 -23.08 8.76 -1.16
C LYS A 218 -23.70 9.07 0.20
N LYS A 219 -23.31 8.35 1.25
CA LYS A 219 -23.78 8.61 2.62
C LYS A 219 -23.30 9.93 3.21
N PHE A 220 -22.28 10.53 2.59
CA PHE A 220 -21.59 11.74 3.05
C PHE A 220 -21.71 12.88 2.03
N ASN A 221 -22.72 12.85 1.17
CA ASN A 221 -22.92 13.84 0.12
C ASN A 221 -21.68 14.04 -0.80
N LEU A 222 -20.92 12.94 -1.00
CA LEU A 222 -19.70 12.93 -1.83
C LEU A 222 -19.88 12.00 -3.03
N GLU A 223 -19.32 12.37 -4.19
CA GLU A 223 -19.30 11.53 -5.39
C GLU A 223 -17.99 11.61 -6.16
N ILE A 224 -17.66 10.54 -6.86
CA ILE A 224 -16.46 10.46 -7.72
C ILE A 224 -16.80 11.08 -9.07
N TYR A 225 -16.05 12.10 -9.49
CA TYR A 225 -16.26 12.76 -10.78
C TYR A 225 -15.19 12.43 -11.84
N LYS A 226 -14.00 11.94 -11.41
CA LYS A 226 -12.91 11.52 -12.30
C LYS A 226 -12.11 10.38 -11.68
N ILE A 227 -11.59 9.47 -12.52
CA ILE A 227 -10.70 8.36 -12.11
C ILE A 227 -9.50 8.32 -13.05
N GLU A 228 -8.30 8.19 -12.46
CA GLU A 228 -7.07 7.90 -13.19
C GLU A 228 -6.52 6.55 -12.74
N ASN A 229 -6.20 5.68 -13.70
CA ASN A 229 -5.54 4.41 -13.42
C ASN A 229 -4.02 4.63 -13.44
N LEU A 230 -3.32 4.14 -12.43
CA LEU A 230 -1.89 4.37 -12.22
C LEU A 230 -1.14 3.04 -12.21
N ASP A 231 0.02 2.99 -12.90
CA ASP A 231 0.90 1.81 -12.86
C ASP A 231 1.91 1.92 -11.70
N ILE A 232 1.39 2.17 -10.49
CA ILE A 232 2.14 2.21 -9.23
C ILE A 232 1.58 1.20 -8.25
N HIS A 233 2.39 0.73 -7.32
CA HIS A 233 2.02 -0.30 -6.32
C HIS A 233 1.38 -1.57 -6.89
N GLY A 234 1.56 -1.84 -8.19
CA GLY A 234 0.94 -2.98 -8.86
C GLY A 234 -0.43 -2.69 -9.49
N GLY A 235 -0.77 -1.43 -9.64
CA GLY A 235 -2.01 -0.91 -10.16
C GLY A 235 -2.84 -0.23 -9.07
N SER A 236 -2.91 1.10 -9.13
CA SER A 236 -3.70 1.94 -8.22
C SER A 236 -4.73 2.75 -8.99
N ASN A 237 -5.76 3.18 -8.31
CA ASN A 237 -6.69 4.17 -8.82
C ASN A 237 -6.53 5.48 -8.03
N ARG A 238 -6.57 6.59 -8.74
CA ARG A 238 -6.69 7.92 -8.19
C ARG A 238 -8.11 8.41 -8.46
N TYR A 239 -8.89 8.58 -7.39
CA TYR A 239 -10.26 9.02 -7.42
C TYR A 239 -10.33 10.51 -7.09
N PHE A 240 -10.93 11.31 -7.97
CA PHE A 240 -11.23 12.70 -7.72
C PHE A 240 -12.68 12.79 -7.27
N ILE A 241 -12.88 13.29 -6.06
CA ILE A 241 -14.14 13.26 -5.32
C ILE A 241 -14.55 14.70 -5.02
N LYS A 242 -15.82 15.01 -5.23
CA LYS A 242 -16.44 16.30 -4.97
C LYS A 242 -17.70 16.13 -4.12
N ARG A 243 -18.26 17.23 -3.64
CA ARG A 243 -19.63 17.24 -3.11
C ARG A 243 -20.64 16.98 -4.22
N MET A 244 -21.77 16.34 -3.91
CA MET A 244 -22.78 16.02 -4.90
C MET A 244 -23.47 17.28 -5.48
N ASP A 245 -23.57 18.35 -4.70
CA ASP A 245 -24.11 19.65 -5.13
C ASP A 245 -23.12 20.52 -5.92
N ASN A 246 -21.86 20.10 -6.04
CA ASN A 246 -20.86 20.76 -6.88
C ASN A 246 -21.14 20.54 -8.38
N LYS A 247 -21.08 21.60 -9.19
CA LYS A 247 -21.43 21.58 -10.62
C LYS A 247 -20.42 20.89 -11.56
N ILE A 248 -19.27 20.42 -11.06
CA ILE A 248 -18.30 19.67 -11.89
C ILE A 248 -18.97 18.44 -12.49
N LYS A 249 -18.88 18.29 -13.82
CA LYS A 249 -19.46 17.13 -14.53
C LYS A 249 -18.68 15.86 -14.28
N ILE A 250 -19.41 14.74 -14.21
CA ILE A 250 -18.80 13.40 -14.10
C ILE A 250 -18.15 13.06 -15.45
N GLU A 251 -16.86 12.71 -15.39
CA GLU A 251 -16.07 12.36 -16.58
C GLU A 251 -16.36 10.94 -17.09
N LYS A 252 -16.08 10.73 -18.38
CA LYS A 252 -16.17 9.41 -19.04
C LYS A 252 -15.31 8.33 -18.35
N SER A 253 -14.23 8.73 -17.66
CA SER A 253 -13.35 7.86 -16.89
C SER A 253 -14.11 7.09 -15.80
N VAL A 254 -15.07 7.71 -15.14
CA VAL A 254 -15.91 7.09 -14.10
C VAL A 254 -16.85 6.04 -14.71
N ILE A 255 -17.49 6.38 -15.82
CA ILE A 255 -18.40 5.45 -16.53
C ILE A 255 -17.62 4.23 -17.03
N LYS A 256 -16.43 4.45 -17.59
CA LYS A 256 -15.52 3.39 -18.05
C LYS A 256 -15.15 2.45 -16.90
N GLN A 257 -14.70 3.00 -15.78
CA GLN A 257 -14.29 2.20 -14.61
C GLN A 257 -15.45 1.39 -14.04
N LYS A 258 -16.66 1.98 -13.93
CA LYS A 258 -17.88 1.28 -13.50
C LYS A 258 -18.19 0.08 -14.41
N LYS A 259 -18.17 0.31 -15.74
CA LYS A 259 -18.43 -0.76 -16.72
C LYS A 259 -17.39 -1.88 -16.60
N GLU A 260 -16.11 -1.55 -16.49
CA GLU A 260 -15.03 -2.51 -16.36
C GLU A 260 -15.13 -3.36 -15.10
N GLU A 261 -15.35 -2.74 -13.93
CA GLU A 261 -15.53 -3.46 -12.66
C GLU A 261 -16.76 -4.35 -12.65
N THR A 262 -17.87 -3.89 -13.24
CA THR A 262 -19.10 -4.67 -13.35
C THR A 262 -18.92 -5.85 -14.31
N LYS A 263 -18.29 -5.64 -15.47
CA LYS A 263 -17.97 -6.69 -16.45
C LYS A 263 -17.05 -7.76 -15.86
N TYR A 264 -16.04 -7.34 -15.08
CA TYR A 264 -15.13 -8.27 -14.38
C TYR A 264 -15.87 -9.06 -13.28
N GLY A 265 -16.98 -8.53 -12.78
CA GLY A 265 -17.82 -9.17 -11.77
C GLY A 265 -17.43 -8.85 -10.33
N LEU A 266 -16.88 -7.65 -10.05
CA LEU A 266 -16.55 -7.23 -8.66
C LEU A 266 -17.79 -7.16 -7.75
N ASN A 267 -18.99 -7.12 -8.31
CA ASN A 267 -20.27 -7.19 -7.59
C ASN A 267 -20.74 -8.64 -7.33
N LYS A 268 -20.03 -9.67 -7.83
CA LYS A 268 -20.44 -11.09 -7.79
C LYS A 268 -19.52 -11.88 -6.84
N LYS A 269 -20.10 -12.63 -5.90
CA LYS A 269 -19.35 -13.47 -4.94
C LYS A 269 -18.43 -14.49 -5.64
N ASN A 270 -18.88 -15.07 -6.76
CA ASN A 270 -18.13 -16.08 -7.50
C ASN A 270 -16.75 -15.57 -7.99
N THR A 271 -16.61 -14.29 -8.30
CA THR A 271 -15.34 -13.68 -8.69
C THR A 271 -14.29 -13.85 -7.60
N TYR A 272 -14.69 -13.69 -6.35
CA TYR A 272 -13.78 -13.82 -5.20
C TYR A 272 -13.42 -15.27 -4.90
N PHE A 273 -14.33 -16.22 -5.07
CA PHE A 273 -14.02 -17.66 -4.94
C PHE A 273 -13.04 -18.12 -6.05
N LYS A 274 -13.23 -17.68 -7.29
CA LYS A 274 -12.27 -17.93 -8.38
C LYS A 274 -10.90 -17.34 -8.08
N PHE A 275 -10.86 -16.17 -7.48
CA PHE A 275 -9.59 -15.56 -7.04
C PHE A 275 -8.91 -16.39 -5.95
N THR A 276 -9.65 -16.86 -4.94
CA THR A 276 -9.12 -17.74 -3.88
C THR A 276 -8.47 -18.99 -4.46
N LYS A 277 -9.09 -19.64 -5.45
CA LYS A 277 -8.53 -20.81 -6.13
C LYS A 277 -7.16 -20.47 -6.76
N ARG A 278 -7.08 -19.35 -7.50
CA ARG A 278 -5.81 -18.90 -8.11
C ARG A 278 -4.74 -18.58 -7.06
N VAL A 279 -5.12 -18.05 -5.90
CA VAL A 279 -4.19 -17.79 -4.78
C VAL A 279 -3.63 -19.11 -4.24
N GLN A 280 -4.47 -20.14 -4.05
CA GLN A 280 -4.03 -21.45 -3.61
C GLN A 280 -3.09 -22.12 -4.62
N GLU A 281 -3.44 -22.09 -5.90
CA GLU A 281 -2.58 -22.57 -7.00
C GLU A 281 -1.24 -21.84 -7.03
N SER A 282 -1.27 -20.50 -6.87
CA SER A 282 -0.05 -19.68 -6.77
C SER A 282 0.83 -20.10 -5.59
N LYS A 283 0.23 -20.33 -4.41
CA LYS A 283 0.97 -20.83 -3.23
C LYS A 283 1.69 -22.13 -3.53
N GLN A 284 0.97 -23.14 -4.04
CA GLN A 284 1.55 -24.45 -4.33
C GLN A 284 2.68 -24.36 -5.38
N LYS A 285 2.46 -23.59 -6.43
CA LYS A 285 3.48 -23.38 -7.47
C LYS A 285 4.73 -22.69 -6.92
N LEU A 286 4.56 -21.66 -6.09
CA LEU A 286 5.70 -20.96 -5.49
C LEU A 286 6.51 -21.88 -4.58
N ILE A 287 5.84 -22.65 -3.72
CA ILE A 287 6.48 -23.66 -2.86
C ILE A 287 7.25 -24.69 -3.70
N SER A 288 6.67 -25.19 -4.81
CA SER A 288 7.34 -26.15 -5.68
C SER A 288 8.61 -25.60 -6.33
N ILE A 289 8.61 -24.31 -6.71
CA ILE A 289 9.80 -23.63 -7.26
C ILE A 289 10.91 -23.58 -6.21
N PHE A 290 10.60 -23.16 -4.98
CA PHE A 290 11.62 -23.11 -3.91
C PHE A 290 12.17 -24.50 -3.55
N LYS A 291 11.30 -25.51 -3.45
CA LYS A 291 11.71 -26.91 -3.22
C LYS A 291 12.65 -27.39 -4.33
N TYR A 292 12.32 -27.14 -5.58
CA TYR A 292 13.18 -27.49 -6.72
C TYR A 292 14.55 -26.82 -6.63
N CYS A 293 14.60 -25.51 -6.35
CA CYS A 293 15.87 -24.80 -6.22
C CYS A 293 16.73 -25.37 -5.07
N LYS A 294 16.13 -25.67 -3.94
CA LYS A 294 16.84 -26.24 -2.77
C LYS A 294 17.31 -27.68 -3.04
N SER A 295 16.52 -28.52 -3.75
CA SER A 295 16.96 -29.88 -4.10
C SER A 295 18.15 -29.89 -5.05
N LYS A 296 18.43 -28.77 -5.74
CA LYS A 296 19.62 -28.60 -6.56
C LYS A 296 20.73 -27.82 -5.85
N ASN A 297 20.67 -27.68 -4.52
CA ASN A 297 21.62 -26.95 -3.67
C ASN A 297 21.87 -25.50 -4.14
N LYS A 298 20.85 -24.85 -4.72
CA LYS A 298 20.94 -23.50 -5.27
C LYS A 298 20.86 -22.45 -4.18
N LYS A 299 21.71 -21.41 -4.28
CA LYS A 299 21.72 -20.28 -3.38
C LYS A 299 20.62 -19.29 -3.75
N ILE A 300 19.74 -19.02 -2.81
CA ILE A 300 18.57 -18.16 -3.00
C ILE A 300 18.64 -16.98 -2.05
N ILE A 301 18.52 -15.76 -2.58
CA ILE A 301 18.36 -14.55 -1.77
C ILE A 301 17.03 -13.84 -2.09
N GLY A 302 16.63 -12.91 -1.23
CA GLY A 302 15.51 -12.01 -1.49
C GLY A 302 15.97 -10.63 -1.93
N TYR A 303 15.18 -9.93 -2.73
CA TYR A 303 15.40 -8.54 -3.10
C TYR A 303 14.16 -7.70 -2.75
N GLY A 304 14.33 -6.75 -1.81
CA GLY A 304 13.26 -5.91 -1.27
C GLY A 304 12.44 -6.61 -0.19
N ALA A 305 12.82 -6.41 1.08
CA ALA A 305 12.06 -6.85 2.25
C ALA A 305 10.86 -5.92 2.46
N THR A 306 9.75 -6.20 1.80
CA THR A 306 8.53 -5.37 1.81
C THR A 306 7.43 -6.01 2.68
N ALA A 307 6.41 -5.23 3.06
CA ALA A 307 5.20 -5.78 3.70
C ALA A 307 4.56 -6.89 2.85
N LYS A 308 4.55 -6.71 1.52
CA LYS A 308 4.05 -7.69 0.56
C LYS A 308 4.84 -9.01 0.61
N SER A 309 6.19 -8.94 0.59
CA SER A 309 7.02 -10.13 0.72
C SER A 309 6.83 -10.83 2.07
N THR A 310 6.63 -10.08 3.16
CA THR A 310 6.30 -10.67 4.46
C THR A 310 5.04 -11.54 4.38
N THR A 311 3.97 -11.03 3.77
CA THR A 311 2.72 -11.78 3.61
C THR A 311 2.91 -13.06 2.79
N ILE A 312 3.57 -12.96 1.62
CA ILE A 312 3.80 -14.12 0.75
C ILE A 312 4.63 -15.21 1.45
N LEU A 313 5.74 -14.82 2.06
CA LEU A 313 6.67 -15.74 2.67
C LEU A 313 6.04 -16.49 3.87
N ASN A 314 5.30 -15.76 4.73
CA ASN A 314 4.58 -16.38 5.83
C ASN A 314 3.45 -17.29 5.33
N TYR A 315 2.66 -16.85 4.33
CA TYR A 315 1.59 -17.69 3.75
C TYR A 315 2.12 -18.96 3.09
N CYS A 316 3.29 -18.90 2.46
CA CYS A 316 3.93 -20.04 1.80
C CYS A 316 4.88 -20.84 2.71
N ASN A 317 5.04 -20.43 3.96
CA ASN A 317 5.96 -21.07 4.92
C ASN A 317 7.43 -21.09 4.43
N ILE A 318 7.85 -19.99 3.76
CA ILE A 318 9.20 -19.79 3.23
C ILE A 318 9.97 -18.91 4.22
N ASN A 319 11.05 -19.42 4.80
CA ASN A 319 11.78 -18.79 5.89
C ASN A 319 13.30 -18.75 5.63
N ASP A 320 14.09 -18.51 6.68
CA ASP A 320 15.55 -18.43 6.67
C ASP A 320 16.28 -19.73 6.32
N GLN A 321 15.57 -20.88 6.34
CA GLN A 321 16.10 -22.16 5.81
C GLN A 321 16.03 -22.22 4.27
N THR A 322 15.21 -21.35 3.67
CA THR A 322 14.96 -21.35 2.21
C THR A 322 15.64 -20.18 1.52
N ILE A 323 15.59 -18.99 2.12
CA ILE A 323 16.21 -17.75 1.61
C ILE A 323 17.31 -17.32 2.59
N ASP A 324 18.53 -17.22 2.12
CA ASP A 324 19.70 -16.95 2.97
C ASP A 324 19.65 -15.55 3.60
N TYR A 325 19.30 -14.53 2.79
CA TYR A 325 19.11 -13.14 3.25
C TYR A 325 18.32 -12.32 2.24
N PHE A 326 17.82 -11.15 2.67
CA PHE A 326 17.28 -10.12 1.80
C PHE A 326 18.29 -9.01 1.57
N LEU A 327 18.27 -8.43 0.36
CA LEU A 327 18.89 -7.14 0.06
C LEU A 327 17.81 -6.05 0.09
N ASP A 328 18.04 -4.98 0.86
CA ASP A 328 17.13 -3.82 0.90
C ASP A 328 17.92 -2.50 0.96
N THR A 329 17.42 -1.48 0.29
CA THR A 329 18.02 -0.14 0.27
C THR A 329 17.58 0.74 1.43
N THR A 330 16.51 0.35 2.15
CA THR A 330 15.92 1.12 3.26
C THR A 330 16.77 0.95 4.52
N LYS A 331 17.44 2.02 4.97
CA LYS A 331 18.33 2.02 6.15
C LYS A 331 17.64 1.45 7.40
N ASP A 332 16.39 1.82 7.64
CA ASP A 332 15.60 1.40 8.82
C ASP A 332 15.32 -0.12 8.88
N LYS A 333 15.53 -0.85 7.78
CA LYS A 333 15.35 -2.31 7.70
C LYS A 333 16.67 -3.08 7.77
N GLN A 334 17.76 -2.44 7.39
CA GLN A 334 19.09 -3.07 7.34
C GLN A 334 19.53 -3.57 8.71
N ASN A 335 20.21 -4.72 8.73
CA ASN A 335 20.66 -5.44 9.93
C ASN A 335 19.51 -5.93 10.86
N LYS A 336 18.27 -5.89 10.37
CA LYS A 336 17.09 -6.49 11.00
C LYS A 336 16.72 -7.81 10.32
N TYR A 337 15.61 -8.38 10.75
CA TYR A 337 15.08 -9.66 10.25
C TYR A 337 13.63 -9.47 9.82
N THR A 338 13.22 -10.22 8.80
CA THR A 338 11.83 -10.20 8.30
C THR A 338 10.87 -10.73 9.35
N PRO A 339 9.69 -10.11 9.50
CA PRO A 339 8.66 -10.58 10.43
C PRO A 339 8.21 -12.01 10.11
N GLY A 340 8.06 -12.83 11.15
CA GLY A 340 7.62 -14.22 11.07
C GLY A 340 8.66 -15.18 10.50
N THR A 341 9.26 -14.84 9.38
CA THR A 341 10.19 -15.72 8.64
C THR A 341 11.66 -15.60 9.05
N LYS A 342 12.01 -14.59 9.84
CA LYS A 342 13.33 -14.35 10.45
C LYS A 342 14.52 -14.28 9.48
N ILE A 343 14.28 -14.03 8.21
CA ILE A 343 15.33 -13.91 7.20
C ILE A 343 16.08 -12.60 7.44
N LYS A 344 17.41 -12.64 7.49
CA LYS A 344 18.26 -11.47 7.72
C LYS A 344 18.16 -10.48 6.56
N ILE A 345 18.12 -9.19 6.86
CA ILE A 345 18.10 -8.11 5.86
C ILE A 345 19.45 -7.43 5.82
N ASN A 346 20.15 -7.59 4.71
CA ASN A 346 21.44 -6.98 4.44
C ASN A 346 21.30 -5.69 3.63
N GLN A 347 22.28 -4.81 3.78
CA GLN A 347 22.37 -3.60 2.97
C GLN A 347 22.62 -3.96 1.50
N TYR A 348 21.86 -3.33 0.60
CA TYR A 348 22.18 -3.36 -0.83
C TYR A 348 23.41 -2.46 -1.10
N LYS A 349 24.49 -3.03 -1.63
CA LYS A 349 25.79 -2.34 -1.86
C LYS A 349 26.12 -2.14 -3.35
N GLY A 350 25.11 -2.07 -4.23
CA GLY A 350 25.35 -1.73 -5.65
C GLY A 350 25.36 -2.91 -6.62
N GLY A 351 24.87 -4.07 -6.23
CA GLY A 351 24.71 -5.24 -7.11
C GLY A 351 24.44 -6.53 -6.36
N ILE A 352 23.88 -7.51 -7.07
CA ILE A 352 23.76 -8.89 -6.60
C ILE A 352 25.09 -9.58 -6.87
N LYS A 353 25.58 -10.37 -5.92
CA LYS A 353 26.83 -11.12 -6.07
C LYS A 353 26.68 -12.26 -7.09
N GLU A 354 27.77 -12.62 -7.75
CA GLU A 354 27.79 -13.66 -8.80
C GLU A 354 27.55 -15.08 -8.26
N ASP A 355 27.83 -15.32 -6.98
CA ASP A 355 27.59 -16.59 -6.30
C ASP A 355 26.13 -16.88 -5.95
N VAL A 356 25.18 -16.01 -6.34
CA VAL A 356 23.75 -16.15 -6.13
C VAL A 356 23.10 -16.75 -7.37
N ASP A 357 22.44 -17.91 -7.22
CA ASP A 357 21.75 -18.57 -8.34
C ASP A 357 20.37 -17.94 -8.62
N TYR A 358 19.59 -17.67 -7.56
CA TYR A 358 18.22 -17.20 -7.67
C TYR A 358 17.93 -16.03 -6.72
N VAL A 359 17.10 -15.11 -7.19
CA VAL A 359 16.65 -13.96 -6.41
C VAL A 359 15.12 -13.94 -6.33
N PHE A 360 14.55 -14.12 -5.14
CA PHE A 360 13.14 -13.88 -4.92
C PHE A 360 12.85 -12.37 -4.94
N LEU A 361 12.02 -11.94 -5.86
CA LEU A 361 11.69 -10.53 -6.06
C LEU A 361 10.54 -10.10 -5.14
N GLY A 362 10.86 -9.74 -3.89
CA GLY A 362 9.88 -9.27 -2.90
C GLY A 362 9.31 -7.89 -3.23
N ALA A 363 10.11 -7.02 -3.88
CA ALA A 363 9.68 -5.71 -4.36
C ALA A 363 9.23 -5.74 -5.85
N TRP A 364 8.41 -6.71 -6.22
CA TRP A 364 7.99 -6.99 -7.60
C TRP A 364 7.37 -5.79 -8.35
N ASN A 365 6.72 -4.90 -7.64
CA ASN A 365 6.15 -3.68 -8.23
C ASN A 365 7.21 -2.71 -8.79
N PHE A 366 8.48 -2.88 -8.42
CA PHE A 366 9.64 -2.17 -8.96
C PHE A 366 10.48 -3.02 -9.92
N LYS A 367 9.92 -4.12 -10.45
CA LYS A 367 10.62 -5.08 -11.32
C LYS A 367 11.43 -4.41 -12.43
N LYS A 368 10.83 -3.46 -13.18
CA LYS A 368 11.49 -2.77 -14.29
C LYS A 368 12.74 -2.00 -13.82
N GLU A 369 12.64 -1.30 -12.69
CA GLU A 369 13.76 -0.55 -12.09
C GLU A 369 14.85 -1.49 -11.60
N ILE A 370 14.47 -2.54 -10.88
CA ILE A 370 15.42 -3.54 -10.34
C ILE A 370 16.14 -4.25 -11.47
N PHE A 371 15.46 -4.70 -12.51
CA PHE A 371 16.10 -5.37 -13.66
C PHE A 371 17.07 -4.46 -14.40
N LYS A 372 16.75 -3.16 -14.53
CA LYS A 372 17.68 -2.18 -15.09
C LYS A 372 18.94 -2.04 -14.24
N LYS A 373 18.79 -2.10 -12.92
CA LYS A 373 19.87 -1.95 -11.95
C LYS A 373 20.76 -3.20 -11.88
N GLU A 374 20.15 -4.39 -12.01
CA GLU A 374 20.81 -5.70 -11.90
C GLU A 374 21.19 -6.33 -13.26
N LYS A 375 21.39 -5.51 -14.29
CA LYS A 375 21.73 -5.98 -15.64
C LYS A 375 22.97 -6.90 -15.66
N LYS A 376 23.99 -6.63 -14.84
CA LYS A 376 25.21 -7.45 -14.74
C LYS A 376 24.88 -8.86 -14.26
N TYR A 377 24.15 -8.99 -13.17
CA TYR A 377 23.69 -10.26 -12.62
C TYR A 377 22.87 -11.07 -13.64
N ILE A 378 21.91 -10.42 -14.34
CA ILE A 378 21.09 -11.07 -15.37
C ILE A 378 21.95 -11.55 -16.54
N LYS A 379 22.90 -10.74 -17.02
CA LYS A 379 23.81 -11.12 -18.10
C LYS A 379 24.74 -12.28 -17.74
N ALA A 380 25.08 -12.44 -16.45
CA ALA A 380 25.85 -13.56 -15.94
C ALA A 380 25.02 -14.84 -15.73
N GLY A 381 23.75 -14.87 -16.19
CA GLY A 381 22.88 -16.05 -16.07
C GLY A 381 22.06 -16.11 -14.78
N GLY A 382 22.14 -15.08 -13.94
CA GLY A 382 21.34 -14.97 -12.70
C GLY A 382 19.85 -14.87 -12.99
N LYS A 383 19.02 -15.50 -12.16
CA LYS A 383 17.59 -15.67 -12.39
C LYS A 383 16.76 -15.10 -11.24
N PHE A 384 15.56 -14.61 -11.57
CA PHE A 384 14.62 -14.12 -10.60
C PHE A 384 13.43 -15.06 -10.42
N ILE A 385 13.00 -15.27 -9.16
CA ILE A 385 11.75 -15.92 -8.81
C ILE A 385 10.72 -14.81 -8.56
N ILE A 386 9.66 -14.79 -9.35
CA ILE A 386 8.51 -13.89 -9.16
C ILE A 386 7.27 -14.69 -8.80
N HIS A 387 6.36 -14.12 -8.00
CA HIS A 387 5.11 -14.78 -7.62
C HIS A 387 3.88 -14.24 -8.35
N THR A 388 3.98 -13.06 -8.93
CA THR A 388 2.85 -12.37 -9.58
C THR A 388 3.12 -12.09 -11.07
N PRO A 389 2.10 -12.19 -11.98
CA PRO A 389 0.75 -12.71 -11.73
C PRO A 389 0.69 -14.21 -11.44
N TYR A 390 1.70 -14.97 -11.84
CA TYR A 390 1.89 -16.40 -11.57
C TYR A 390 3.34 -16.69 -11.21
N PRO A 391 3.60 -17.60 -10.25
CA PRO A 391 4.95 -17.95 -9.85
C PRO A 391 5.75 -18.56 -10.99
N LYS A 392 6.92 -18.00 -11.26
CA LYS A 392 7.87 -18.50 -12.25
C LYS A 392 9.29 -18.02 -11.99
N ILE A 393 10.24 -18.72 -12.59
CA ILE A 393 11.63 -18.28 -12.74
C ILE A 393 11.75 -17.55 -14.08
N ILE A 394 12.48 -16.44 -14.08
CA ILE A 394 12.70 -15.60 -15.26
C ILE A 394 14.14 -15.12 -15.30
#